data_4cb774af5be289efc12d5d0f0985d90a
#
_entry.id   4cb774af5be289efc12d5d0f0985d90a
#
_cell.length_a   1.000
_cell.length_b   1.000
_cell.length_c   1.000
_cell.angle_alpha   90.00
_cell.angle_beta   90.00
_cell.angle_gamma   90.00
#
_symmetry.space_group_name_H-M   'P 1'
#
loop_
_entity.id
_entity.type
_entity.pdbx_description
1 polymer ?
#
loop_
_entity_poly.entity_id
_entity_poly.type
_entity_poly.pdbx_seq_one_letter_code
_entity_poly.pdbx_strand_id
1 'polypeptide(L)'
;MPGRKPEVTLRTAGGINYEAARRRVKNLNIRVRLDGTVAVSIPLGCSWADADRLVLERREWIERSKAELTARQAKMYRQPLPEKTEALDHFTRMSDEVYPAFAAVLGGQKPILKVRSMTSCWGVCCPAKRQITFALQLYNQPPAAQIYVVVHEYCHFLQLNHSPAFWAEVEKLLPDWKERRALLK
;
A
#
# COMPACT_ATOMS: atom_id res chain seq x y z
N MET A 1 23.03 -3.28 16.35
CA MET A 1 23.67 -3.49 15.03
C MET A 1 22.57 -3.42 13.98
N PRO A 2 22.52 -2.41 13.08
CA PRO A 2 21.57 -2.40 11.97
C PRO A 2 21.93 -3.57 11.05
N GLY A 3 20.98 -4.47 10.84
CA GLY A 3 21.16 -5.68 10.04
C GLY A 3 21.56 -5.32 8.61
N ARG A 4 22.67 -5.92 8.14
CA ARG A 4 23.16 -5.82 6.76
C ARG A 4 21.99 -6.12 5.81
N LYS A 5 21.70 -5.23 4.87
CA LYS A 5 20.68 -5.48 3.82
C LYS A 5 21.02 -6.81 3.14
N PRO A 6 20.05 -7.72 2.95
CA PRO A 6 20.32 -8.97 2.28
C PRO A 6 20.81 -8.69 0.86
N GLU A 7 21.86 -9.41 0.46
CA GLU A 7 22.38 -9.36 -0.90
C GLU A 7 21.32 -9.86 -1.87
N VAL A 8 21.04 -9.08 -2.90
CA VAL A 8 20.06 -9.39 -3.94
C VAL A 8 20.81 -9.90 -5.16
N THR A 9 20.47 -11.08 -5.60
CA THR A 9 21.03 -11.69 -6.82
C THR A 9 20.00 -11.70 -7.91
N LEU A 10 20.35 -11.20 -9.09
CA LEU A 10 19.51 -11.28 -10.29
C LEU A 10 19.65 -12.67 -10.91
N ARG A 11 18.50 -13.29 -11.23
CA ARG A 11 18.42 -14.63 -11.81
C ARG A 11 17.36 -14.69 -12.90
N THR A 12 17.46 -15.73 -13.73
CA THR A 12 16.49 -16.02 -14.79
C THR A 12 16.09 -17.47 -14.75
N ALA A 13 14.79 -17.75 -14.79
CA ALA A 13 14.22 -19.09 -14.90
C ALA A 13 13.05 -19.07 -15.89
N GLY A 14 13.08 -19.95 -16.91
CA GLY A 14 12.02 -20.02 -17.93
C GLY A 14 11.70 -18.72 -18.65
N GLY A 15 12.72 -17.86 -18.85
CA GLY A 15 12.55 -16.55 -19.47
C GLY A 15 12.04 -15.45 -18.52
N ILE A 16 11.82 -15.75 -17.25
CA ILE A 16 11.42 -14.77 -16.24
C ILE A 16 12.66 -14.30 -15.47
N ASN A 17 12.96 -13.01 -15.57
CA ASN A 17 13.96 -12.36 -14.73
C ASN A 17 13.38 -12.07 -13.35
N TYR A 18 14.13 -12.38 -12.29
CA TYR A 18 13.70 -12.15 -10.93
C TYR A 18 14.87 -11.81 -9.98
N GLU A 19 14.54 -11.08 -8.92
CA GLU A 19 15.46 -10.78 -7.83
C GLU A 19 15.33 -11.84 -6.74
N ALA A 20 16.41 -12.49 -6.39
CA ALA A 20 16.49 -13.47 -5.34
C ALA A 20 17.27 -12.94 -4.14
N ALA A 21 16.76 -13.10 -2.93
CA ALA A 21 17.47 -12.73 -1.71
C ALA A 21 17.31 -13.79 -0.62
N ARG A 22 18.43 -14.18 0.00
CA ARG A 22 18.41 -15.07 1.19
C ARG A 22 17.92 -14.27 2.40
N ARG A 23 16.92 -14.82 3.10
CA ARG A 23 16.29 -14.17 4.25
C ARG A 23 16.01 -15.18 5.36
N ARG A 24 15.87 -14.69 6.59
CA ARG A 24 15.38 -15.49 7.71
C ARG A 24 13.87 -15.67 7.63
N VAL A 25 13.42 -16.48 6.68
CA VAL A 25 11.99 -16.81 6.46
C VAL A 25 11.84 -18.33 6.52
N LYS A 26 10.64 -18.82 6.90
CA LYS A 26 10.33 -20.25 6.98
C LYS A 26 10.23 -20.91 5.61
N ASN A 27 9.61 -20.24 4.66
CA ASN A 27 9.27 -20.80 3.35
C ASN A 27 9.81 -19.90 2.22
N LEU A 28 10.02 -20.52 1.05
CA LEU A 28 10.18 -19.79 -0.20
C LEU A 28 8.94 -18.93 -0.44
N ASN A 29 9.17 -17.66 -0.76
CA ASN A 29 8.09 -16.72 -1.03
C ASN A 29 8.40 -15.95 -2.31
N ILE A 30 7.40 -15.85 -3.19
CA ILE A 30 7.45 -15.09 -4.43
C ILE A 30 6.43 -13.97 -4.41
N ARG A 31 6.79 -12.81 -4.91
CA ARG A 31 5.89 -11.67 -5.10
C ARG A 31 6.23 -10.93 -6.38
N VAL A 32 5.22 -10.39 -7.03
CA VAL A 32 5.37 -9.40 -8.09
C VAL A 32 5.22 -8.03 -7.44
N ARG A 33 6.23 -7.17 -7.60
CA ARG A 33 6.20 -5.79 -7.11
C ARG A 33 5.39 -4.90 -8.08
N LEU A 34 5.03 -3.71 -7.61
CA LEU A 34 4.26 -2.75 -8.41
C LEU A 34 4.98 -2.27 -9.68
N ASP A 35 6.30 -2.33 -9.69
CA ASP A 35 7.14 -2.06 -10.87
C ASP A 35 7.25 -3.25 -11.84
N GLY A 36 6.51 -4.34 -11.58
CA GLY A 36 6.56 -5.57 -12.35
C GLY A 36 7.73 -6.50 -12.01
N THR A 37 8.64 -6.09 -11.12
CA THR A 37 9.77 -6.91 -10.68
C THR A 37 9.29 -8.12 -9.91
N VAL A 38 9.74 -9.30 -10.31
CA VAL A 38 9.52 -10.54 -9.56
C VAL A 38 10.58 -10.66 -8.47
N ALA A 39 10.18 -10.81 -7.21
CA ALA A 39 11.09 -10.95 -6.08
C ALA A 39 10.86 -12.26 -5.33
N VAL A 40 11.92 -13.02 -5.10
CA VAL A 40 11.91 -14.29 -4.38
C VAL A 40 12.70 -14.16 -3.09
N SER A 41 12.06 -14.48 -1.96
CA SER A 41 12.72 -14.61 -0.67
C SER A 41 13.01 -16.08 -0.41
N ILE A 42 14.30 -16.41 -0.15
CA ILE A 42 14.80 -17.77 -0.03
C ILE A 42 15.23 -18.00 1.42
N PRO A 43 14.74 -19.05 2.11
CA PRO A 43 15.28 -19.49 3.38
C PRO A 43 16.80 -19.77 3.30
N LEU A 44 17.52 -19.59 4.41
CA LEU A 44 18.98 -19.78 4.43
C LEU A 44 19.42 -21.20 4.05
N GLY A 45 18.57 -22.22 4.30
CA GLY A 45 18.84 -23.63 3.99
C GLY A 45 18.43 -24.10 2.60
N CYS A 46 17.78 -23.25 1.79
CA CYS A 46 17.32 -23.61 0.44
C CYS A 46 18.36 -23.27 -0.63
N SER A 47 18.34 -24.04 -1.71
CA SER A 47 19.24 -23.83 -2.85
C SER A 47 18.68 -22.75 -3.80
N TRP A 48 19.53 -22.24 -4.69
CA TRP A 48 19.09 -21.37 -5.79
C TRP A 48 18.21 -22.12 -6.79
N ALA A 49 18.43 -23.43 -6.98
CA ALA A 49 17.61 -24.27 -7.85
C ALA A 49 16.16 -24.38 -7.35
N ASP A 50 15.95 -24.35 -6.03
CA ASP A 50 14.59 -24.33 -5.47
C ASP A 50 13.85 -23.03 -5.80
N ALA A 51 14.56 -21.91 -5.85
CA ALA A 51 13.98 -20.64 -6.29
C ALA A 51 13.64 -20.65 -7.78
N ASP A 52 14.55 -21.18 -8.63
CA ASP A 52 14.28 -21.33 -10.07
C ASP A 52 13.05 -22.21 -10.31
N ARG A 53 12.93 -23.33 -9.59
CA ARG A 53 11.79 -24.23 -9.66
C ARG A 53 10.50 -23.52 -9.26
N LEU A 54 10.48 -22.80 -8.16
CA LEU A 54 9.30 -22.04 -7.73
C LEU A 54 8.86 -21.02 -8.78
N VAL A 55 9.80 -20.33 -9.42
CA VAL A 55 9.49 -19.35 -10.49
C VAL A 55 8.84 -20.06 -11.69
N LEU A 56 9.36 -21.24 -12.08
CA LEU A 56 8.81 -22.06 -13.16
C LEU A 56 7.40 -22.55 -12.84
N GLU A 57 7.20 -23.10 -11.64
CA GLU A 57 5.89 -23.60 -11.18
C GLU A 57 4.84 -22.49 -11.10
N ARG A 58 5.27 -21.26 -10.81
CA ARG A 58 4.40 -20.10 -10.66
C ARG A 58 4.35 -19.19 -11.89
N ARG A 59 4.87 -19.63 -13.03
CA ARG A 59 4.97 -18.83 -14.26
C ARG A 59 3.65 -18.19 -14.65
N GLU A 60 2.58 -18.96 -14.78
CA GLU A 60 1.27 -18.45 -15.17
C GLU A 60 0.72 -17.43 -14.17
N TRP A 61 0.93 -17.69 -12.88
CA TRP A 61 0.54 -16.73 -11.83
C TRP A 61 1.32 -15.44 -11.93
N ILE A 62 2.63 -15.49 -12.21
CA ILE A 62 3.49 -14.31 -12.38
C ILE A 62 3.00 -13.47 -13.55
N GLU A 63 2.78 -14.09 -14.71
CA GLU A 63 2.33 -13.40 -15.93
C GLU A 63 0.94 -12.76 -15.72
N ARG A 64 0.01 -13.47 -15.10
CA ARG A 64 -1.30 -12.93 -14.73
C ARG A 64 -1.18 -11.75 -13.78
N SER A 65 -0.37 -11.88 -12.74
CA SER A 65 -0.15 -10.80 -11.77
C SER A 65 0.47 -9.56 -12.42
N LYS A 66 1.42 -9.73 -13.34
CA LYS A 66 1.99 -8.62 -14.12
C LYS A 66 0.94 -7.94 -15.00
N ALA A 67 0.13 -8.72 -15.71
CA ALA A 67 -0.94 -8.21 -16.57
C ALA A 67 -1.99 -7.43 -15.75
N GLU A 68 -2.41 -7.96 -14.60
CA GLU A 68 -3.33 -7.29 -13.68
C GLU A 68 -2.76 -5.97 -13.15
N LEU A 69 -1.47 -5.95 -12.79
CA LEU A 69 -0.78 -4.73 -12.36
C LEU A 69 -0.74 -3.68 -13.48
N THR A 70 -0.40 -4.09 -14.71
CA THR A 70 -0.36 -3.20 -15.88
C THR A 70 -1.74 -2.64 -16.19
N ALA A 71 -2.78 -3.48 -16.18
CA ALA A 71 -4.16 -3.06 -16.41
C ALA A 71 -4.64 -2.08 -15.32
N ARG A 72 -4.30 -2.36 -14.05
CA ARG A 72 -4.61 -1.49 -12.92
C ARG A 72 -3.90 -0.14 -13.03
N GLN A 73 -2.62 -0.13 -13.38
CA GLN A 73 -1.87 1.11 -13.63
C GLN A 73 -2.47 1.90 -14.78
N ALA A 74 -2.77 1.26 -15.92
CA ALA A 74 -3.42 1.91 -17.05
C ALA A 74 -4.78 2.51 -16.68
N LYS A 75 -5.57 1.84 -15.84
CA LYS A 75 -6.84 2.37 -15.33
C LYS A 75 -6.62 3.57 -14.40
N MET A 76 -5.62 3.51 -13.54
CA MET A 76 -5.29 4.55 -12.57
C MET A 76 -4.76 5.84 -13.24
N TYR A 77 -4.05 5.69 -14.37
CA TYR A 77 -3.48 6.81 -15.13
C TYR A 77 -4.37 7.27 -16.31
N ARG A 78 -5.59 6.75 -16.46
CA ARG A 78 -6.52 7.17 -17.52
C ARG A 78 -6.94 8.63 -17.43
N GLN A 79 -6.97 9.19 -16.23
CA GLN A 79 -7.26 10.60 -16.00
C GLN A 79 -5.95 11.32 -15.62
N PRO A 80 -5.73 12.54 -16.15
CA PRO A 80 -4.58 13.34 -15.73
C PRO A 80 -4.64 13.54 -14.21
N LEU A 81 -3.47 13.47 -13.57
CA LEU A 81 -3.38 13.74 -12.14
C LEU A 81 -3.52 15.25 -11.92
N PRO A 82 -4.19 15.67 -10.84
CA PRO A 82 -4.30 17.08 -10.48
C PRO A 82 -2.93 17.64 -10.05
N GLU A 83 -2.84 18.95 -9.96
CA GLU A 83 -1.74 19.59 -9.25
C GLU A 83 -1.76 19.21 -7.77
N LYS A 84 -0.57 19.14 -7.16
CA LYS A 84 -0.46 18.74 -5.74
C LYS A 84 -1.20 19.67 -4.79
N THR A 85 -1.24 20.96 -5.10
CA THR A 85 -1.97 21.98 -4.35
C THR A 85 -3.46 21.73 -4.39
N GLU A 86 -4.01 21.48 -5.57
CA GLU A 86 -5.44 21.15 -5.77
C GLU A 86 -5.82 19.89 -4.98
N ALA A 87 -5.01 18.81 -5.11
CA ALA A 87 -5.25 17.60 -4.37
C ALA A 87 -5.14 17.79 -2.86
N LEU A 88 -4.20 18.62 -2.39
CA LEU A 88 -4.05 18.94 -0.97
C LEU A 88 -5.28 19.68 -0.43
N ASP A 89 -5.78 20.68 -1.15
CA ASP A 89 -6.97 21.42 -0.77
C ASP A 89 -8.22 20.52 -0.74
N HIS A 90 -8.32 19.61 -1.70
CA HIS A 90 -9.39 18.61 -1.74
C HIS A 90 -9.37 17.70 -0.50
N PHE A 91 -8.22 17.08 -0.20
CA PHE A 91 -8.10 16.20 0.98
C PHE A 91 -8.15 16.96 2.30
N THR A 92 -7.81 18.26 2.32
CA THR A 92 -7.99 19.10 3.50
C THR A 92 -9.47 19.26 3.82
N ARG A 93 -10.32 19.55 2.85
CA ARG A 93 -11.78 19.60 3.06
C ARG A 93 -12.34 18.29 3.60
N MET A 94 -11.97 17.15 3.00
CA MET A 94 -12.39 15.83 3.49
C MET A 94 -11.88 15.53 4.89
N SER A 95 -10.64 15.92 5.19
CA SER A 95 -10.03 15.80 6.51
C SER A 95 -10.77 16.64 7.55
N ASP A 96 -11.22 17.84 7.18
CA ASP A 96 -11.97 18.73 8.07
C ASP A 96 -13.34 18.16 8.47
N GLU A 97 -13.96 17.37 7.59
CA GLU A 97 -15.19 16.63 7.87
C GLU A 97 -14.97 15.49 8.87
N VAL A 98 -13.80 14.83 8.81
CA VAL A 98 -13.46 13.67 9.65
C VAL A 98 -12.85 14.09 10.99
N TYR A 99 -12.10 15.17 11.01
CA TYR A 99 -11.32 15.64 12.17
C TYR A 99 -12.13 15.75 13.48
N PRO A 100 -13.39 16.23 13.51
CA PRO A 100 -14.15 16.36 14.76
C PRO A 100 -14.23 15.06 15.57
N ALA A 101 -14.30 13.91 14.90
CA ALA A 101 -14.34 12.61 15.56
C ALA A 101 -13.01 12.25 16.26
N PHE A 102 -11.92 12.89 15.89
CA PHE A 102 -10.57 12.63 16.40
C PHE A 102 -9.96 13.82 17.18
N ALA A 103 -10.70 14.91 17.33
CA ALA A 103 -10.19 16.14 17.94
C ALA A 103 -9.66 15.91 19.36
N ALA A 104 -10.36 15.11 20.17
CA ALA A 104 -9.93 14.80 21.54
C ALA A 104 -8.61 14.04 21.58
N VAL A 105 -8.44 13.02 20.74
CA VAL A 105 -7.21 12.20 20.66
C VAL A 105 -6.03 13.04 20.13
N LEU A 106 -6.31 13.97 19.23
CA LEU A 106 -5.32 14.87 18.64
C LEU A 106 -5.03 16.11 19.50
N GLY A 107 -5.66 16.25 20.70
CA GLY A 107 -5.47 17.38 21.57
C GLY A 107 -5.89 18.71 20.95
N GLY A 108 -6.95 18.72 20.14
CA GLY A 108 -7.47 19.90 19.48
C GLY A 108 -6.64 20.41 18.29
N GLN A 109 -5.60 19.71 17.86
CA GLN A 109 -4.73 20.11 16.75
C GLN A 109 -4.93 19.21 15.53
N LYS A 110 -5.24 19.81 14.37
CA LYS A 110 -5.35 19.08 13.11
C LYS A 110 -4.00 18.46 12.71
N PRO A 111 -4.00 17.29 12.05
CA PRO A 111 -2.78 16.70 11.51
C PRO A 111 -2.24 17.51 10.34
N ILE A 112 -0.93 17.42 10.14
CA ILE A 112 -0.28 17.95 8.94
C ILE A 112 -0.62 17.03 7.76
N LEU A 113 -1.22 17.60 6.72
CA LEU A 113 -1.56 16.87 5.51
C LEU A 113 -0.50 17.07 4.43
N LYS A 114 -0.20 16.02 3.70
CA LYS A 114 0.68 16.05 2.52
C LYS A 114 0.09 15.21 1.40
N VAL A 115 0.46 15.56 0.17
CA VAL A 115 0.13 14.77 -1.02
C VAL A 115 1.42 14.40 -1.75
N ARG A 116 1.54 13.14 -2.12
CA ARG A 116 2.70 12.61 -2.86
C ARG A 116 2.26 11.63 -3.93
N SER A 117 3.01 11.53 -5.02
CA SER A 117 2.87 10.38 -5.91
C SER A 117 3.35 9.13 -5.17
N MET A 118 2.45 8.17 -4.95
CA MET A 118 2.72 6.91 -4.25
C MET A 118 2.12 5.75 -5.05
N THR A 119 2.86 4.66 -5.17
CA THR A 119 2.45 3.48 -5.96
C THR A 119 2.10 2.28 -5.09
N SER A 120 2.49 2.28 -3.82
CA SER A 120 2.34 1.12 -2.92
C SER A 120 1.17 1.21 -1.94
N CYS A 121 0.62 2.40 -1.71
CA CYS A 121 -0.48 2.64 -0.78
C CYS A 121 -1.26 3.91 -1.16
N TRP A 122 -2.48 4.03 -0.66
CA TRP A 122 -3.36 5.18 -0.89
C TRP A 122 -3.18 6.29 0.14
N GLY A 123 -2.69 5.93 1.33
CA GLY A 123 -2.38 6.84 2.42
C GLY A 123 -1.31 6.27 3.33
N VAL A 124 -0.73 7.12 4.16
CA VAL A 124 0.20 6.76 5.25
C VAL A 124 0.02 7.74 6.39
N CYS A 125 -0.29 7.23 7.56
CA CYS A 125 -0.27 8.00 8.80
C CYS A 125 1.07 7.83 9.51
N CYS A 126 1.59 8.94 10.04
CA CYS A 126 2.73 8.96 10.95
C CYS A 126 2.32 9.65 12.25
N PRO A 127 1.79 8.91 13.26
CA PRO A 127 1.27 9.50 14.49
C PRO A 127 2.30 10.33 15.26
N ALA A 128 3.56 9.87 15.31
CA ALA A 128 4.65 10.58 15.97
C ALA A 128 4.90 12.00 15.42
N LYS A 129 4.56 12.24 14.14
CA LYS A 129 4.68 13.54 13.48
C LYS A 129 3.34 14.25 13.32
N ARG A 130 2.25 13.66 13.81
CA ARG A 130 0.87 14.09 13.51
C ARG A 130 0.67 14.39 12.03
N GLN A 131 1.07 13.47 11.17
CA GLN A 131 1.07 13.69 9.73
C GLN A 131 0.35 12.57 9.01
N ILE A 132 -0.50 12.95 8.07
CA ILE A 132 -1.09 12.05 7.08
C ILE A 132 -0.56 12.44 5.69
N THR A 133 -0.17 11.46 4.91
CA THR A 133 0.23 11.66 3.51
C THR A 133 -0.71 10.86 2.62
N PHE A 134 -1.40 11.52 1.70
CA PHE A 134 -2.28 10.87 0.71
C PHE A 134 -1.56 10.67 -0.62
N ALA A 135 -1.90 9.60 -1.31
CA ALA A 135 -1.45 9.38 -2.69
C ALA A 135 -2.15 10.38 -3.62
N LEU A 136 -1.39 11.02 -4.52
CA LEU A 136 -1.95 11.92 -5.53
C LEU A 136 -3.00 11.21 -6.40
N GLN A 137 -2.76 9.92 -6.69
CA GLN A 137 -3.65 9.05 -7.45
C GLN A 137 -5.00 8.78 -6.76
N LEU A 138 -5.08 8.98 -5.45
CA LEU A 138 -6.33 8.85 -4.70
C LEU A 138 -7.38 9.87 -5.15
N TYR A 139 -6.95 11.03 -5.61
CA TYR A 139 -7.84 12.08 -6.12
C TYR A 139 -8.77 11.59 -7.24
N ASN A 140 -8.26 10.72 -8.10
CA ASN A 140 -9.02 10.15 -9.23
C ASN A 140 -9.86 8.92 -8.85
N GLN A 141 -9.91 8.55 -7.57
CA GLN A 141 -10.75 7.45 -7.10
C GLN A 141 -12.17 7.96 -6.76
N PRO A 142 -13.17 7.05 -6.73
CA PRO A 142 -14.52 7.44 -6.30
C PRO A 142 -14.52 8.13 -4.94
N PRO A 143 -15.35 9.16 -4.70
CA PRO A 143 -15.42 9.88 -3.42
C PRO A 143 -15.61 8.97 -2.21
N ALA A 144 -16.40 7.90 -2.35
CA ALA A 144 -16.58 6.89 -1.31
C ALA A 144 -15.29 6.15 -0.93
N ALA A 145 -14.40 5.94 -1.90
CA ALA A 145 -13.08 5.35 -1.65
C ALA A 145 -12.11 6.36 -1.03
N GLN A 146 -12.20 7.62 -1.43
CA GLN A 146 -11.37 8.69 -0.89
C GLN A 146 -11.65 8.89 0.61
N ILE A 147 -12.92 9.05 0.99
CA ILE A 147 -13.31 9.24 2.40
C ILE A 147 -12.93 8.01 3.25
N TYR A 148 -13.03 6.80 2.68
CA TYR A 148 -12.56 5.61 3.36
C TYR A 148 -11.07 5.69 3.71
N VAL A 149 -10.23 6.13 2.77
CA VAL A 149 -8.78 6.27 3.03
C VAL A 149 -8.53 7.36 4.07
N VAL A 150 -9.24 8.50 4.00
CA VAL A 150 -9.11 9.55 5.02
C VAL A 150 -9.41 9.01 6.41
N VAL A 151 -10.57 8.36 6.61
CA VAL A 151 -10.95 7.76 7.90
C VAL A 151 -9.95 6.69 8.34
N HIS A 152 -9.50 5.83 7.41
CA HIS A 152 -8.51 4.80 7.68
C HIS A 152 -7.21 5.39 8.27
N GLU A 153 -6.68 6.44 7.65
CA GLU A 153 -5.46 7.10 8.13
C GLU A 153 -5.67 7.82 9.47
N TYR A 154 -6.85 8.38 9.70
CA TYR A 154 -7.20 8.95 11.00
C TYR A 154 -7.30 7.90 12.11
N CYS A 155 -7.81 6.70 11.82
CA CYS A 155 -7.88 5.60 12.79
C CYS A 155 -6.50 5.15 13.27
N HIS A 156 -5.43 5.40 12.51
CA HIS A 156 -4.06 5.12 12.95
C HIS A 156 -3.58 6.03 14.10
N PHE A 157 -4.25 7.12 14.40
CA PHE A 157 -4.00 7.88 15.63
C PHE A 157 -4.53 7.16 16.88
N LEU A 158 -5.47 6.23 16.73
CA LEU A 158 -6.02 5.40 17.80
C LEU A 158 -5.33 4.03 17.88
N GLN A 159 -5.09 3.41 16.72
CA GLN A 159 -4.60 2.04 16.60
C GLN A 159 -3.51 1.97 15.51
N LEU A 160 -2.27 1.66 15.91
CA LEU A 160 -1.13 1.65 14.98
C LEU A 160 -1.17 0.49 13.98
N ASN A 161 -1.81 -0.61 14.32
CA ASN A 161 -1.90 -1.80 13.48
C ASN A 161 -3.34 -2.11 13.12
N HIS A 162 -3.54 -2.86 12.05
CA HIS A 162 -4.85 -3.27 11.55
C HIS A 162 -5.46 -4.44 12.37
N SER A 163 -5.47 -4.33 13.69
CA SER A 163 -6.10 -5.27 14.61
C SER A 163 -7.63 -5.23 14.51
N PRO A 164 -8.37 -6.16 15.15
CA PRO A 164 -9.82 -6.06 15.25
C PRO A 164 -10.29 -4.73 15.87
N ALA A 165 -9.53 -4.17 16.83
CA ALA A 165 -9.82 -2.87 17.43
C ALA A 165 -9.72 -1.72 16.42
N PHE A 166 -8.74 -1.76 15.50
CA PHE A 166 -8.62 -0.80 14.39
C PHE A 166 -9.87 -0.82 13.51
N TRP A 167 -10.28 -2.01 13.09
CA TRP A 167 -11.45 -2.14 12.19
C TRP A 167 -12.75 -1.73 12.87
N ALA A 168 -12.87 -1.94 14.18
CA ALA A 168 -13.99 -1.45 14.96
C ALA A 168 -14.07 0.10 14.98
N GLU A 169 -12.93 0.79 15.06
CA GLU A 169 -12.91 2.26 14.95
C GLU A 169 -13.30 2.74 13.54
N VAL A 170 -12.83 2.08 12.49
CA VAL A 170 -13.24 2.39 11.11
C VAL A 170 -14.75 2.17 10.94
N GLU A 171 -15.29 1.05 11.44
CA GLU A 171 -16.70 0.67 11.29
C GLU A 171 -17.65 1.62 12.02
N LYS A 172 -17.24 2.22 13.16
CA LYS A 172 -18.02 3.26 13.85
C LYS A 172 -18.32 4.48 12.99
N LEU A 173 -17.35 4.88 12.15
CA LEU A 173 -17.46 6.06 11.29
C LEU A 173 -17.98 5.72 9.89
N LEU A 174 -17.66 4.54 9.40
CA LEU A 174 -18.03 4.04 8.08
C LEU A 174 -18.49 2.58 8.19
N PRO A 175 -19.77 2.32 8.49
CA PRO A 175 -20.31 0.96 8.60
C PRO A 175 -20.15 0.15 7.29
N ASP A 176 -20.13 0.82 6.15
CA ASP A 176 -19.96 0.28 4.80
C ASP A 176 -18.50 0.32 4.29
N TRP A 177 -17.53 0.33 5.22
CA TRP A 177 -16.10 0.47 4.87
C TRP A 177 -15.59 -0.62 3.93
N LYS A 178 -16.15 -1.84 3.99
CA LYS A 178 -15.73 -2.97 3.15
C LYS A 178 -16.04 -2.71 1.67
N GLU A 179 -17.23 -2.20 1.40
CA GLU A 179 -17.70 -1.80 0.06
C GLU A 179 -16.86 -0.64 -0.48
N ARG A 180 -16.62 0.38 0.34
CA ARG A 180 -15.77 1.52 -0.03
C ARG A 180 -14.35 1.11 -0.33
N ARG A 181 -13.77 0.23 0.49
CA ARG A 181 -12.43 -0.33 0.27
C ARG A 181 -12.35 -1.13 -1.03
N ALA A 182 -13.41 -1.84 -1.39
CA ALA A 182 -13.45 -2.63 -2.62
C ALA A 182 -13.33 -1.78 -3.88
N LEU A 183 -13.69 -0.50 -3.84
CA LEU A 183 -13.53 0.44 -4.95
C LEU A 183 -12.06 0.76 -5.28
N LEU A 184 -11.14 0.50 -4.37
CA LEU A 184 -9.69 0.73 -4.52
C LEU A 184 -8.92 -0.44 -5.15
N LYS A 185 -9.61 -1.48 -5.59
CA LYS A 185 -9.02 -2.68 -6.22
C LYS A 185 -8.73 -2.48 -7.69
#